data_e765f4d3f67aafd13b317b1df91022e5
#
_entry.id   e765f4d3f67aafd13b317b1df91022e5
#
_cell.length_a   1.000
_cell.length_b   1.000
_cell.length_c   1.000
_cell.angle_alpha   90.00
_cell.angle_beta   90.00
_cell.angle_gamma   90.00
#
_symmetry.space_group_name_H-M   'P 1'
#
loop_
_entity.id
_entity.type
_entity.pdbx_description
1 polymer ?
#
loop_
_entity_poly.entity_id
_entity_poly.type
_entity_poly.pdbx_seq_one_letter_code
_entity_poly.pdbx_strand_id
1 'polypeptide(L)'
;MALVSQEPFIFAGTVGFNISLGDQQAAQRMRQAAVTVGADRFIEQLPQGYDTQLAERGGDLSLGERQLLCFARAVAYDPELLILDEATASVDSESERLIQEGVERLLAGRTALVIAHRLSTVRDADRIVVISKGRVVEEGCHNQLLTLNGEYARLYCLQFDCGADSGIQGAAF
;
A
#
# COMPACT_ATOMS: atom_id res chain seq x y z
N MET A 1 -12.99 3.34 9.82
CA MET A 1 -12.21 2.29 9.13
C MET A 1 -12.26 2.55 7.63
N ALA A 2 -11.14 2.44 6.92
CA ALA A 2 -11.08 2.50 5.46
C ALA A 2 -10.32 1.30 4.90
N LEU A 3 -10.74 0.83 3.72
CA LEU A 3 -10.10 -0.25 2.98
C LEU A 3 -9.52 0.30 1.69
N VAL A 4 -8.27 0.01 1.44
CA VAL A 4 -7.61 0.20 0.15
C VAL A 4 -7.37 -1.18 -0.44
N SER A 5 -8.08 -1.47 -1.51
CA SER A 5 -7.99 -2.75 -2.22
C SER A 5 -6.80 -2.78 -3.18
N GLN A 6 -6.35 -3.99 -3.48
CA GLN A 6 -5.30 -4.28 -4.47
C GLN A 6 -5.57 -3.62 -5.83
N GLU A 7 -6.79 -3.70 -6.34
CA GLU A 7 -7.20 -3.06 -7.58
C GLU A 7 -7.82 -1.70 -7.29
N PRO A 8 -7.19 -0.59 -7.75
CA PRO A 8 -7.74 0.74 -7.55
C PRO A 8 -9.01 0.92 -8.39
N PHE A 9 -10.13 1.20 -7.73
CA PHE A 9 -11.39 1.47 -8.40
C PHE A 9 -11.63 2.97 -8.52
N ILE A 10 -11.77 3.43 -9.76
CA ILE A 10 -12.07 4.82 -10.12
C ILE A 10 -13.49 4.88 -10.69
N PHE A 11 -14.31 5.75 -10.10
CA PHE A 11 -15.66 6.03 -10.57
C PHE A 11 -15.64 7.04 -11.73
N ALA A 12 -16.60 6.95 -12.63
CA ALA A 12 -16.86 8.03 -13.57
C ALA A 12 -17.26 9.30 -12.82
N GLY A 13 -16.60 10.42 -13.11
CA GLY A 13 -16.80 11.69 -12.40
C GLY A 13 -15.50 12.46 -12.20
N THR A 14 -15.54 13.55 -11.44
CA THR A 14 -14.33 14.37 -11.23
C THR A 14 -13.30 13.68 -10.34
N VAL A 15 -12.05 14.12 -10.43
CA VAL A 15 -10.98 13.75 -9.48
C VAL A 15 -11.43 14.03 -8.04
N GLY A 16 -11.97 15.22 -7.78
CA GLY A 16 -12.49 15.60 -6.47
C GLY A 16 -13.61 14.70 -5.97
N PHE A 17 -14.54 14.30 -6.85
CA PHE A 17 -15.56 13.30 -6.52
C PHE A 17 -14.93 11.96 -6.17
N ASN A 18 -13.93 11.51 -6.89
CA ASN A 18 -13.25 10.25 -6.61
C ASN A 18 -12.54 10.22 -5.25
N ILE A 19 -12.10 11.36 -4.72
CA ILE A 19 -11.51 11.44 -3.38
C ILE A 19 -12.61 11.52 -2.31
N SER A 20 -13.65 12.36 -2.53
CA SER A 20 -14.65 12.66 -1.52
C SER A 20 -15.86 11.72 -1.53
N LEU A 21 -16.15 11.07 -2.67
CA LEU A 21 -17.35 10.29 -2.95
C LEU A 21 -18.66 11.04 -2.58
N GLY A 22 -18.64 12.37 -2.67
CA GLY A 22 -19.76 13.22 -2.34
C GLY A 22 -19.95 13.54 -0.85
N ASP A 23 -19.07 13.03 0.02
CA ASP A 23 -19.07 13.39 1.44
C ASP A 23 -18.49 14.78 1.65
N GLN A 24 -19.23 15.64 2.42
CA GLN A 24 -18.83 17.04 2.63
C GLN A 24 -17.55 17.18 3.49
N GLN A 25 -17.36 16.33 4.48
CA GLN A 25 -16.18 16.39 5.34
C GLN A 25 -14.94 15.90 4.60
N ALA A 26 -15.07 14.81 3.85
CA ALA A 26 -14.00 14.32 2.98
C ALA A 26 -13.66 15.36 1.89
N ALA A 27 -14.64 16.04 1.32
CA ALA A 27 -14.42 17.12 0.33
C ALA A 27 -13.62 18.28 0.90
N GLN A 28 -13.84 18.66 2.16
CA GLN A 28 -13.05 19.71 2.83
C GLN A 28 -11.58 19.28 3.04
N ARG A 29 -11.33 18.00 3.24
CA ARG A 29 -9.99 17.44 3.47
C ARG A 29 -9.29 16.97 2.19
N MET A 30 -9.97 16.91 1.04
CA MET A 30 -9.47 16.26 -0.17
C MET A 30 -8.11 16.79 -0.63
N ARG A 31 -7.90 18.11 -0.60
CA ARG A 31 -6.63 18.71 -1.01
C ARG A 31 -5.50 18.32 -0.06
N GLN A 32 -5.75 18.39 1.23
CA GLN A 32 -4.77 17.98 2.24
C GLN A 32 -4.47 16.48 2.15
N ALA A 33 -5.49 15.66 1.89
CA ALA A 33 -5.34 14.22 1.70
C ALA A 33 -4.49 13.91 0.47
N ALA A 34 -4.73 14.60 -0.66
CA ALA A 34 -3.92 14.45 -1.87
C ALA A 34 -2.44 14.83 -1.64
N VAL A 35 -2.19 15.94 -0.96
CA VAL A 35 -0.82 16.37 -0.58
C VAL A 35 -0.16 15.31 0.32
N THR A 36 -0.90 14.78 1.29
CA THR A 36 -0.37 13.78 2.22
C THR A 36 0.20 12.57 1.49
N VAL A 37 -0.49 12.05 0.48
CA VAL A 37 -0.04 10.86 -0.26
C VAL A 37 0.77 11.20 -1.52
N GLY A 38 0.93 12.49 -1.85
CA GLY A 38 1.67 12.95 -3.03
C GLY A 38 0.87 12.87 -4.33
N ALA A 39 -0.45 12.74 -4.27
CA ALA A 39 -1.33 12.75 -5.43
C ALA A 39 -1.51 14.15 -6.04
N ASP A 40 -1.32 15.20 -5.26
CA ASP A 40 -1.39 16.61 -5.70
C ASP A 40 -0.53 16.88 -6.92
N ARG A 41 0.65 16.28 -7.00
CA ARG A 41 1.63 16.50 -8.09
C ARG A 41 1.06 16.16 -9.46
N PHE A 42 0.40 15.01 -9.62
CA PHE A 42 -0.21 14.64 -10.89
C PHE A 42 -1.54 15.37 -11.10
N ILE A 43 -2.33 15.58 -10.03
CA ILE A 43 -3.61 16.29 -10.11
C ILE A 43 -3.42 17.71 -10.65
N GLU A 44 -2.39 18.42 -10.23
CA GLU A 44 -2.07 19.78 -10.71
C GLU A 44 -1.65 19.83 -12.19
N GLN A 45 -1.18 18.71 -12.74
CA GLN A 45 -0.83 18.59 -14.16
C GLN A 45 -2.05 18.28 -15.05
N LEU A 46 -3.16 17.87 -14.46
CA LEU A 46 -4.39 17.61 -15.22
C LEU A 46 -5.03 18.93 -15.70
N PRO A 47 -5.68 18.94 -16.88
CA PRO A 47 -6.18 20.18 -17.50
C PRO A 47 -7.11 21.02 -16.62
N GLN A 48 -7.88 20.38 -15.73
CA GLN A 48 -8.84 21.02 -14.82
C GLN A 48 -8.56 20.67 -13.34
N GLY A 49 -7.37 20.10 -13.03
CA GLY A 49 -7.00 19.70 -11.68
C GLY A 49 -8.06 18.79 -11.04
N TYR A 50 -8.58 19.17 -9.89
CA TYR A 50 -9.60 18.39 -9.17
C TYR A 50 -10.96 18.29 -9.89
N ASP A 51 -11.24 19.18 -10.86
CA ASP A 51 -12.47 19.17 -11.65
C ASP A 51 -12.33 18.37 -12.95
N THR A 52 -11.15 17.81 -13.22
CA THR A 52 -10.91 16.94 -14.37
C THR A 52 -11.84 15.72 -14.31
N GLN A 53 -12.58 15.50 -15.40
CA GLN A 53 -13.47 14.34 -15.55
C GLN A 53 -12.66 13.10 -15.87
N LEU A 54 -12.89 12.04 -15.10
CA LEU A 54 -12.32 10.72 -15.31
C LEU A 54 -13.39 9.78 -15.84
N ALA A 55 -13.01 8.95 -16.81
CA ALA A 55 -13.84 7.84 -17.25
C ALA A 55 -13.88 6.75 -16.17
N GLU A 56 -14.85 5.87 -16.26
CA GLU A 56 -14.92 4.67 -15.41
C GLU A 56 -13.62 3.87 -15.52
N ARG A 57 -13.11 3.39 -14.38
CA ARG A 57 -11.81 2.72 -14.22
C ARG A 57 -10.59 3.62 -14.47
N GLY A 58 -10.75 4.91 -14.74
CA GLY A 58 -9.64 5.85 -14.86
C GLY A 58 -8.66 5.51 -15.99
N GLY A 59 -9.18 5.19 -17.19
CA GLY A 59 -8.36 4.75 -18.33
C GLY A 59 -7.28 5.75 -18.77
N ASP A 60 -7.44 7.03 -18.43
CA ASP A 60 -6.50 8.11 -18.74
C ASP A 60 -5.39 8.29 -17.69
N LEU A 61 -5.44 7.53 -16.58
CA LEU A 61 -4.47 7.57 -15.50
C LEU A 61 -3.57 6.33 -15.51
N SER A 62 -2.30 6.50 -15.17
CA SER A 62 -1.39 5.38 -14.89
C SER A 62 -1.90 4.56 -13.68
N LEU A 63 -1.40 3.36 -13.51
CA LEU A 63 -1.75 2.53 -12.34
C LEU A 63 -1.34 3.23 -11.03
N GLY A 64 -0.15 3.86 -11.00
CA GLY A 64 0.35 4.61 -9.85
C GLY A 64 -0.57 5.77 -9.47
N GLU A 65 -1.00 6.57 -10.45
CA GLU A 65 -1.92 7.69 -10.21
C GLU A 65 -3.28 7.22 -9.70
N ARG A 66 -3.84 6.13 -10.25
CA ARG A 66 -5.08 5.54 -9.73
C ARG A 66 -4.92 5.08 -8.28
N GLN A 67 -3.79 4.47 -7.95
CA GLN A 67 -3.50 4.02 -6.60
C GLN A 67 -3.39 5.21 -5.63
N LEU A 68 -2.63 6.26 -6.00
CA LEU A 68 -2.53 7.48 -5.20
C LEU A 68 -3.89 8.16 -4.99
N LEU A 69 -4.78 8.11 -5.99
CA LEU A 69 -6.14 8.64 -5.84
C LEU A 69 -6.95 7.83 -4.82
N CYS A 70 -6.82 6.50 -4.80
CA CYS A 70 -7.43 5.64 -3.78
C CYS A 70 -6.84 5.88 -2.39
N PHE A 71 -5.53 6.16 -2.29
CA PHE A 71 -4.89 6.55 -1.02
C PHE A 71 -5.41 7.90 -0.52
N ALA A 72 -5.51 8.90 -1.41
CA ALA A 72 -6.09 10.20 -1.07
C ALA A 72 -7.53 10.08 -0.58
N ARG A 73 -8.34 9.21 -1.22
CA ARG A 73 -9.68 8.86 -0.77
C ARG A 73 -9.64 8.32 0.67
N ALA A 74 -8.82 7.32 0.93
CA ALA A 74 -8.73 6.72 2.26
C ALA A 74 -8.35 7.75 3.34
N VAL A 75 -7.38 8.64 3.06
CA VAL A 75 -6.93 9.71 3.98
C VAL A 75 -8.02 10.75 4.20
N ALA A 76 -8.78 11.13 3.17
CA ALA A 76 -9.82 12.17 3.27
C ALA A 76 -10.92 11.81 4.29
N TYR A 77 -11.19 10.53 4.47
CA TYR A 77 -12.14 10.02 5.47
C TYR A 77 -11.58 9.94 6.89
N ASP A 78 -10.28 10.19 7.08
CA ASP A 78 -9.60 10.20 8.37
C ASP A 78 -9.93 8.96 9.26
N PRO A 79 -9.66 7.75 8.79
CA PRO A 79 -10.06 6.54 9.49
C PRO A 79 -9.16 6.25 10.69
N GLU A 80 -9.76 5.74 11.79
CA GLU A 80 -9.01 5.23 12.94
C GLU A 80 -8.22 3.96 12.61
N LEU A 81 -8.74 3.13 11.69
CA LEU A 81 -8.11 1.90 11.22
C LEU A 81 -8.08 1.89 9.70
N LEU A 82 -6.90 1.69 9.15
CA LEU A 82 -6.66 1.48 7.74
C LEU A 82 -6.42 0.01 7.46
N ILE A 83 -7.08 -0.53 6.45
CA ILE A 83 -6.79 -1.86 5.90
C ILE A 83 -6.22 -1.65 4.51
N LEU A 84 -5.01 -2.15 4.29
CA LEU A 84 -4.32 -2.07 3.01
C LEU A 84 -4.09 -3.49 2.47
N ASP A 85 -4.72 -3.80 1.33
CA ASP A 85 -4.45 -5.02 0.58
C ASP A 85 -3.48 -4.67 -0.54
N GLU A 86 -2.19 -4.99 -0.31
CA GLU A 86 -1.10 -4.60 -1.19
C GLU A 86 -0.78 -5.72 -2.17
N ALA A 87 -1.19 -5.57 -3.43
CA ALA A 87 -0.63 -6.36 -4.50
C ALA A 87 -0.29 -5.45 -5.68
N THR A 88 0.97 -5.29 -5.94
CA THR A 88 1.49 -4.59 -7.10
C THR A 88 2.34 -5.56 -7.91
N ALA A 89 1.68 -6.47 -8.64
CA ALA A 89 2.34 -7.26 -9.65
C ALA A 89 2.49 -6.40 -10.93
N SER A 90 3.72 -6.32 -11.46
CA SER A 90 4.03 -5.77 -12.80
C SER A 90 3.69 -4.29 -13.00
N VAL A 91 4.27 -3.44 -12.18
CA VAL A 91 4.22 -1.98 -12.33
C VAL A 91 5.57 -1.50 -12.86
N ASP A 92 5.56 -0.47 -13.71
CA ASP A 92 6.80 0.21 -14.10
C ASP A 92 7.49 0.85 -12.89
N SER A 93 8.81 1.02 -12.98
CA SER A 93 9.64 1.47 -11.85
C SER A 93 9.24 2.84 -11.29
N GLU A 94 8.71 3.75 -12.11
CA GLU A 94 8.28 5.08 -11.69
C GLU A 94 7.00 5.00 -10.88
N SER A 95 5.99 4.27 -11.40
CA SER A 95 4.74 4.03 -10.67
C SER A 95 4.97 3.26 -9.38
N GLU A 96 5.91 2.31 -9.38
CA GLU A 96 6.30 1.56 -8.18
C GLU A 96 6.83 2.48 -7.07
N ARG A 97 7.74 3.40 -7.43
CA ARG A 97 8.28 4.37 -6.49
C ARG A 97 7.21 5.29 -5.92
N LEU A 98 6.32 5.80 -6.78
CA LEU A 98 5.20 6.66 -6.36
C LEU A 98 4.26 5.95 -5.39
N ILE A 99 3.92 4.70 -5.68
CA ILE A 99 3.07 3.88 -4.81
C ILE A 99 3.76 3.66 -3.46
N GLN A 100 5.04 3.30 -3.44
CA GLN A 100 5.79 3.07 -2.21
C GLN A 100 5.84 4.31 -1.32
N GLU A 101 6.20 5.47 -1.88
CA GLU A 101 6.17 6.75 -1.16
C GLU A 101 4.77 7.08 -0.65
N GLY A 102 3.73 6.80 -1.44
CA GLY A 102 2.33 7.01 -1.06
C GLY A 102 1.90 6.12 0.11
N VAL A 103 2.29 4.85 0.11
CA VAL A 103 2.03 3.90 1.21
C VAL A 103 2.70 4.35 2.51
N GLU A 104 3.98 4.71 2.46
CA GLU A 104 4.70 5.18 3.65
C GLU A 104 4.01 6.39 4.29
N ARG A 105 3.59 7.36 3.47
CA ARG A 105 2.86 8.56 3.94
C ARG A 105 1.45 8.21 4.44
N LEU A 106 0.78 7.26 3.78
CA LEU A 106 -0.55 6.79 4.16
C LEU A 106 -0.52 6.14 5.55
N LEU A 107 0.50 5.33 5.84
CA LEU A 107 0.66 4.59 7.09
C LEU A 107 1.15 5.47 8.26
N ALA A 108 1.83 6.57 7.98
CA ALA A 108 2.45 7.42 8.99
C ALA A 108 1.44 7.90 10.05
N GLY A 109 1.68 7.54 11.32
CA GLY A 109 0.88 7.95 12.47
C GLY A 109 -0.53 7.34 12.54
N ARG A 110 -0.79 6.23 11.84
CA ARG A 110 -2.09 5.54 11.82
C ARG A 110 -1.97 4.09 12.25
N THR A 111 -3.06 3.57 12.82
CA THR A 111 -3.18 2.13 13.01
C THR A 111 -3.55 1.49 11.68
N ALA A 112 -2.75 0.54 11.22
CA ALA A 112 -2.96 -0.12 9.94
C ALA A 112 -2.83 -1.63 10.03
N LEU A 113 -3.68 -2.34 9.30
CA LEU A 113 -3.56 -3.75 8.98
C LEU A 113 -3.17 -3.88 7.52
N VAL A 114 -1.97 -4.37 7.26
CA VAL A 114 -1.44 -4.50 5.89
C VAL A 114 -1.35 -5.96 5.51
N ILE A 115 -2.02 -6.34 4.42
CA ILE A 115 -1.81 -7.64 3.76
C ILE A 115 -0.68 -7.42 2.76
N ALA A 116 0.53 -7.71 3.19
CA ALA A 116 1.72 -7.33 2.45
C ALA A 116 2.16 -8.42 1.49
N HIS A 117 2.41 -8.02 0.26
CA HIS A 117 3.08 -8.80 -0.77
C HIS A 117 4.53 -8.37 -0.98
N ARG A 118 4.93 -7.25 -0.37
CA ARG A 118 6.31 -6.73 -0.41
C ARG A 118 6.93 -6.80 0.97
N LEU A 119 8.12 -7.36 1.02
CA LEU A 119 8.82 -7.47 2.29
C LEU A 119 9.32 -6.12 2.82
N SER A 120 9.55 -5.11 1.96
CA SER A 120 9.87 -3.74 2.41
C SER A 120 8.78 -3.18 3.33
N THR A 121 7.52 -3.37 2.97
CA THR A 121 6.37 -2.93 3.77
C THR A 121 6.25 -3.72 5.09
N VAL A 122 6.65 -5.02 5.08
CA VAL A 122 6.57 -5.89 6.27
C VAL A 122 7.67 -5.58 7.28
N ARG A 123 8.87 -5.24 6.80
CA ARG A 123 10.06 -5.08 7.66
C ARG A 123 9.88 -4.02 8.74
N ASP A 124 9.19 -2.94 8.41
CA ASP A 124 9.02 -1.78 9.27
C ASP A 124 7.71 -1.84 10.10
N ALA A 125 6.98 -2.97 10.03
CA ALA A 125 5.77 -3.19 10.81
C ALA A 125 6.11 -3.46 12.29
N ASP A 126 5.32 -2.89 13.19
CA ASP A 126 5.46 -3.13 14.64
C ASP A 126 5.20 -4.59 15.00
N ARG A 127 4.30 -5.24 14.26
CA ARG A 127 3.89 -6.62 14.49
C ARG A 127 3.58 -7.31 13.17
N ILE A 128 4.17 -8.47 12.97
CA ILE A 128 3.99 -9.33 11.80
C ILE A 128 3.29 -10.60 12.26
N VAL A 129 2.27 -11.02 11.51
CA VAL A 129 1.55 -12.28 11.72
C VAL A 129 1.70 -13.14 10.47
N VAL A 130 2.30 -14.30 10.62
CA VAL A 130 2.49 -15.26 9.52
C VAL A 130 1.37 -16.28 9.54
N ILE A 131 0.64 -16.37 8.44
CA ILE A 131 -0.47 -17.31 8.27
C ILE A 131 -0.07 -18.41 7.28
N SER A 132 -0.20 -19.65 7.70
CA SER A 132 0.02 -20.83 6.85
C SER A 132 -1.14 -21.79 7.02
N LYS A 133 -1.69 -22.28 5.91
CA LYS A 133 -2.83 -23.22 5.88
C LYS A 133 -4.01 -22.78 6.77
N GLY A 134 -4.31 -21.46 6.76
CA GLY A 134 -5.42 -20.87 7.53
C GLY A 134 -5.18 -20.76 9.04
N ARG A 135 -3.94 -20.88 9.50
CA ARG A 135 -3.58 -20.76 10.92
C ARG A 135 -2.41 -19.79 11.09
N VAL A 136 -2.41 -19.06 12.19
CA VAL A 136 -1.25 -18.28 12.62
C VAL A 136 -0.17 -19.26 13.06
N VAL A 137 0.99 -19.19 12.40
CA VAL A 137 2.14 -20.06 12.67
C VAL A 137 3.28 -19.32 13.36
N GLU A 138 3.43 -18.03 13.11
CA GLU A 138 4.43 -17.18 13.72
C GLU A 138 3.87 -15.77 13.94
N GLU A 139 4.39 -15.11 14.97
CA GLU A 139 4.03 -13.75 15.32
C GLU A 139 5.22 -13.07 16.01
N GLY A 140 5.51 -11.82 15.60
CA GLY A 140 6.61 -11.04 16.18
C GLY A 140 6.99 -9.86 15.31
N CYS A 141 8.08 -9.14 15.65
CA CYS A 141 8.68 -8.16 14.77
C CYS A 141 9.69 -8.82 13.81
N HIS A 142 10.09 -8.11 12.76
CA HIS A 142 11.01 -8.58 11.73
C HIS A 142 12.25 -9.32 12.28
N ASN A 143 12.98 -8.68 13.20
CA ASN A 143 14.21 -9.25 13.74
C ASN A 143 13.98 -10.53 14.57
N GLN A 144 12.88 -10.57 15.33
CA GLN A 144 12.51 -11.75 16.10
C GLN A 144 12.20 -12.94 15.16
N LEU A 145 11.40 -12.70 14.13
CA LEU A 145 11.01 -13.75 13.19
C LEU A 145 12.18 -14.25 12.34
N LEU A 146 13.12 -13.41 11.98
CA LEU A 146 14.35 -13.86 11.33
C LEU A 146 15.17 -14.80 12.23
N THR A 147 15.28 -14.47 13.52
CA THR A 147 16.04 -15.28 14.50
C THR A 147 15.41 -16.64 14.72
N LEU A 148 14.09 -16.76 14.57
CA LEU A 148 13.36 -18.05 14.69
C LEU A 148 13.68 -19.03 13.56
N ASN A 149 14.24 -18.56 12.42
CA ASN A 149 14.51 -19.37 11.23
C ASN A 149 13.30 -20.18 10.74
N GLY A 150 12.10 -19.65 10.92
CA GLY A 150 10.85 -20.30 10.59
C GLY A 150 10.33 -19.96 9.19
N GLU A 151 9.01 -19.99 9.03
CA GLU A 151 8.33 -19.72 7.75
C GLU A 151 8.58 -18.30 7.26
N TYR A 152 8.59 -17.31 8.18
CA TYR A 152 8.92 -15.93 7.85
C TYR A 152 10.33 -15.80 7.27
N ALA A 153 11.33 -16.36 7.95
CA ALA A 153 12.72 -16.31 7.49
C ALA A 153 12.89 -16.97 6.13
N ARG A 154 12.19 -18.10 5.91
CA ARG A 154 12.17 -18.80 4.62
C ARG A 154 11.61 -17.92 3.50
N LEU A 155 10.44 -17.28 3.73
CA LEU A 155 9.81 -16.39 2.77
C LEU A 155 10.69 -15.15 2.48
N TYR A 156 11.32 -14.62 3.52
CA TYR A 156 12.25 -13.51 3.41
C TYR A 156 13.43 -13.86 2.49
N CYS A 157 14.07 -15.01 2.73
CA CYS A 157 15.21 -15.45 1.92
C CYS A 157 14.84 -15.76 0.47
N LEU A 158 13.63 -16.27 0.22
CA LEU A 158 13.16 -16.53 -1.15
C LEU A 158 12.97 -15.23 -1.96
N GLN A 159 12.64 -14.13 -1.29
CA GLN A 159 12.36 -12.88 -1.97
C GLN A 159 13.60 -11.99 -2.15
N PHE A 160 14.58 -12.10 -1.24
CA PHE A 160 15.77 -11.24 -1.23
C PHE A 160 17.07 -11.96 -1.56
N ASP A 161 16.99 -13.19 -2.10
CA ASP A 161 18.17 -13.96 -2.47
C ASP A 161 19.24 -13.85 -1.35
N CYS A 162 18.91 -14.35 -0.15
CA CYS A 162 19.88 -14.42 0.95
C CYS A 162 21.01 -15.32 0.48
N GLY A 163 21.96 -14.72 -0.29
CA GLY A 163 23.03 -15.39 -0.96
C GLY A 163 23.71 -16.37 -0.03
N ALA A 164 24.12 -17.49 -0.59
CA ALA A 164 24.78 -18.61 0.01
C ALA A 164 26.09 -18.23 0.74
N ASP A 165 25.99 -17.52 1.86
CA ASP A 165 27.14 -17.22 2.73
C ASP A 165 26.81 -17.37 4.23
N SER A 166 25.89 -18.24 4.55
CA SER A 166 25.73 -18.76 5.92
C SER A 166 25.75 -20.28 5.82
N GLY A 167 26.93 -20.86 6.07
CA GLY A 167 27.16 -22.31 6.06
C GLY A 167 26.17 -23.07 6.93
N ILE A 168 25.17 -23.64 6.32
CA ILE A 168 24.45 -24.77 6.89
C ILE A 168 25.03 -26.00 6.26
N GLN A 169 26.12 -26.51 6.87
CA GLN A 169 26.62 -27.86 6.66
C GLN A 169 25.48 -28.83 6.98
N GLY A 170 25.27 -29.74 6.05
CA GLY A 170 24.27 -30.78 6.12
C GLY A 170 24.29 -31.59 7.41
N ALA A 171 23.12 -31.91 7.87
CA ALA A 171 22.87 -33.13 8.61
C ALA A 171 21.94 -33.98 7.75
N ALA A 172 22.54 -34.88 7.00
CA ALA A 172 21.84 -36.06 6.49
C ALA A 172 21.41 -36.91 7.69
N PHE A 173 20.12 -37.25 7.73
CA PHE A 173 19.62 -38.56 8.13
C PHE A 173 18.17 -38.67 7.64
#